data_ab611fba7e0918417f7d1e3aa6393d93
#
_entry.id   ab611fba7e0918417f7d1e3aa6393d93
#
_cell.length_a   1.000
_cell.length_b   1.000
_cell.length_c   1.000
_cell.angle_alpha   90.00
_cell.angle_beta   90.00
_cell.angle_gamma   90.00
#
_symmetry.space_group_name_H-M   'P 1'
#
loop_
_entity.id
_entity.type
_entity.pdbx_description
1 polymer ?
#
loop_
_entity_poly.entity_id
_entity_poly.type
_entity_poly.pdbx_seq_one_letter_code
_entity_poly.pdbx_strand_id
1 'polypeptide(L)'
;KNFRGRAPRPPLLAKPPPPHRSLVLDKLHWKKSTLDLEHFRQIALFGFITSNSETISFSPLCYRTMMAKEETNKNNNMLTGMTHECGVFGCIAAGDWPTHIDVAQVICLGLVALQHRGQESAGIVTSEGNNAKNFHVKKGMGMINNIFNDESIRQLKGSLGVGHTRYSTSAASEEVNCQPFVVHTAHGVLCVAHNGEIINKEKLRRKVLERGVGLSTHSDSELITQALCLNPPDGERNGVDWPARIRHLMSLSPLSYSLVLMEKDRIYGVRDPYGNRPLCIGKILPLNCKDENVGEEGWVISSESCGFLSIGARYVREVYPGEIVELSRTGIKTISTVERPDNKPPAFCIFEYVYFARSDSVFEGQMVYSVRMECGRELAKEACIEADIVSSVPESGTAAAHGFSRQSGIPFAEVLCKNRYVGRTFIQPSARLRQLGVAKKFGALSKNVAGKRLILIDDSIVRGNTIGPIIKLLRDAGATEVHVRIASPPLHYPCYMGINIPTREELIANKLDNVQLAKHTGADSLAYLSVEGLKIAVRRQLVPREKDGIGHCTACLTGEYPTELDW
;
A
#
# COMPACT_ATOMS: atom_id res chain seq x y z
N LYS A 1 6.89 69.90 -18.20
CA LYS A 1 5.62 69.67 -18.91
C LYS A 1 4.91 68.53 -18.21
N ASN A 2 3.82 68.95 -17.56
CA ASN A 2 2.94 68.07 -16.76
C ASN A 2 2.11 67.14 -17.66
N PHE A 3 2.01 65.85 -17.28
CA PHE A 3 0.85 65.02 -17.62
C PHE A 3 0.36 64.31 -16.37
N ARG A 4 -0.77 64.78 -15.87
CA ARG A 4 -1.59 64.09 -14.87
C ARG A 4 -2.43 63.03 -15.59
N GLY A 5 -2.17 61.74 -15.34
CA GLY A 5 -3.02 60.62 -15.74
C GLY A 5 -4.06 60.33 -14.64
N ARG A 6 -5.33 60.33 -14.99
CA ARG A 6 -6.47 59.99 -14.12
C ARG A 6 -6.50 58.49 -13.80
N ALA A 7 -6.72 58.15 -12.53
CA ALA A 7 -6.99 56.78 -12.08
C ALA A 7 -8.35 56.27 -12.60
N PRO A 8 -8.48 54.98 -12.96
CA PRO A 8 -9.78 54.39 -13.33
C PRO A 8 -10.65 54.14 -12.09
N ARG A 9 -11.97 54.39 -12.27
CA ARG A 9 -13.01 54.16 -11.26
C ARG A 9 -13.23 52.65 -11.04
N PRO A 10 -13.56 52.19 -9.81
CA PRO A 10 -13.94 50.80 -9.54
C PRO A 10 -15.32 50.46 -10.12
N PRO A 11 -15.58 49.19 -10.49
CA PRO A 11 -16.86 48.75 -11.02
C PRO A 11 -17.92 48.72 -9.93
N LEU A 12 -19.13 49.08 -10.33
CA LEU A 12 -20.38 49.11 -9.52
C LEU A 12 -20.73 47.72 -8.96
N LEU A 13 -20.92 47.65 -7.67
CA LEU A 13 -21.45 46.49 -6.95
C LEU A 13 -22.90 46.20 -7.44
N ALA A 14 -23.11 44.99 -7.91
CA ALA A 14 -24.43 44.44 -8.21
C ALA A 14 -25.23 44.23 -6.91
N LYS A 15 -26.51 44.63 -6.94
CA LYS A 15 -27.47 44.44 -5.84
C LYS A 15 -27.74 42.95 -5.59
N PRO A 16 -27.90 42.51 -4.32
CA PRO A 16 -28.32 41.16 -4.01
C PRO A 16 -29.77 40.88 -4.46
N PRO A 17 -30.09 39.64 -4.81
CA PRO A 17 -31.44 39.23 -5.16
C PRO A 17 -32.37 39.19 -3.90
N PRO A 18 -33.69 39.34 -4.08
CA PRO A 18 -34.65 39.39 -2.98
C PRO A 18 -34.83 38.03 -2.31
N PRO A 19 -35.29 37.98 -1.04
CA PRO A 19 -35.42 36.74 -0.28
C PRO A 19 -36.57 35.87 -0.82
N HIS A 20 -36.28 34.59 -1.01
CA HIS A 20 -37.26 33.58 -1.38
C HIS A 20 -38.28 33.37 -0.27
N ARG A 21 -39.55 33.53 -0.64
CA ARG A 21 -40.73 33.20 0.17
C ARG A 21 -40.76 31.69 0.47
N SER A 22 -41.11 31.37 1.70
CA SER A 22 -41.48 30.04 2.17
C SER A 22 -42.61 29.45 1.32
N LEU A 23 -42.34 28.31 0.68
CA LEU A 23 -43.39 27.49 0.06
C LEU A 23 -43.81 26.39 1.03
N VAL A 24 -45.07 26.46 1.38
CA VAL A 24 -45.85 25.49 2.14
C VAL A 24 -45.84 24.14 1.41
N LEU A 25 -45.58 23.09 2.14
CA LEU A 25 -45.65 21.69 1.71
C LEU A 25 -47.11 21.32 1.44
N ASP A 26 -47.53 21.27 0.18
CA ASP A 26 -48.71 20.56 -0.25
C ASP A 26 -48.34 19.31 -1.06
N LYS A 27 -48.80 18.21 -0.52
CA LYS A 27 -49.04 16.87 -1.08
C LYS A 27 -48.43 16.55 -2.45
N LEU A 28 -47.28 15.91 -2.44
CA LEU A 28 -46.75 15.17 -3.59
C LEU A 28 -47.32 13.75 -3.61
N HIS A 29 -48.17 13.49 -4.58
CA HIS A 29 -48.58 12.15 -4.99
C HIS A 29 -47.37 11.35 -5.47
N TRP A 30 -47.06 10.27 -4.81
CA TRP A 30 -46.09 9.26 -5.27
C TRP A 30 -46.70 8.50 -6.45
N LYS A 31 -46.20 8.77 -7.66
CA LYS A 31 -46.40 7.88 -8.80
C LYS A 31 -45.56 6.61 -8.54
N LYS A 32 -46.23 5.47 -8.48
CA LYS A 32 -45.63 4.12 -8.50
C LYS A 32 -44.75 3.97 -9.74
N SER A 33 -43.45 3.97 -9.56
CA SER A 33 -42.54 3.37 -10.52
C SER A 33 -42.37 1.89 -10.11
N THR A 34 -42.62 1.03 -11.06
CA THR A 34 -42.59 -0.42 -11.05
C THR A 34 -41.36 -0.96 -10.31
N LEU A 35 -41.54 -1.37 -9.07
CA LEU A 35 -40.67 -2.33 -8.40
C LEU A 35 -41.13 -3.73 -8.82
N ASP A 36 -40.23 -4.47 -9.39
CA ASP A 36 -40.40 -5.77 -10.00
C ASP A 36 -41.00 -6.78 -9.02
N LEU A 37 -42.20 -7.28 -9.34
CA LEU A 37 -42.96 -8.27 -8.56
C LEU A 37 -42.18 -9.60 -8.41
N GLU A 38 -41.12 -9.82 -9.15
CA GLU A 38 -40.29 -11.02 -9.05
C GLU A 38 -39.39 -11.05 -7.78
N HIS A 39 -38.97 -9.89 -7.30
CA HIS A 39 -38.20 -9.81 -6.04
C HIS A 39 -39.03 -10.14 -4.80
N PHE A 40 -40.31 -9.83 -4.81
CA PHE A 40 -41.22 -10.16 -3.71
C PHE A 40 -41.68 -11.63 -3.73
N ARG A 41 -41.73 -12.27 -4.90
CA ARG A 41 -42.01 -13.72 -5.01
C ARG A 41 -40.86 -14.60 -4.50
N GLN A 42 -39.64 -14.17 -4.60
CA GLN A 42 -38.49 -14.92 -4.07
C GLN A 42 -38.40 -14.88 -2.54
N ILE A 43 -38.88 -13.82 -1.90
CA ILE A 43 -38.93 -13.71 -0.42
C ILE A 43 -40.11 -14.53 0.16
N ALA A 44 -41.22 -14.65 -0.56
CA ALA A 44 -42.41 -15.38 -0.10
C ALA A 44 -42.31 -16.91 -0.25
N LEU A 45 -41.38 -17.46 -1.03
CA LEU A 45 -41.17 -18.88 -1.24
C LEU A 45 -40.29 -19.58 -0.16
N PHE A 46 -39.71 -18.81 0.77
CA PHE A 46 -38.88 -19.33 1.86
C PHE A 46 -39.42 -19.06 3.28
N GLY A 47 -40.67 -18.67 3.38
CA GLY A 47 -41.31 -18.33 4.66
C GLY A 47 -42.21 -19.41 5.19
N PHE A 48 -41.69 -20.46 5.87
CA PHE A 48 -42.43 -21.14 6.92
C PHE A 48 -42.01 -20.55 8.27
N ILE A 49 -42.74 -19.53 8.71
CA ILE A 49 -42.68 -19.05 10.09
C ILE A 49 -43.69 -19.83 10.87
N THR A 50 -43.25 -20.78 11.69
CA THR A 50 -44.02 -21.30 12.80
C THR A 50 -43.66 -20.51 14.04
N SER A 51 -44.60 -19.73 14.53
CA SER A 51 -44.51 -19.07 15.83
C SER A 51 -44.57 -20.11 16.93
N ASN A 52 -43.51 -20.30 17.67
CA ASN A 52 -43.43 -20.45 19.12
C ASN A 52 -42.03 -20.94 19.51
N SER A 53 -41.46 -20.19 20.48
CA SER A 53 -40.23 -20.50 21.23
C SER A 53 -38.87 -20.05 20.66
N GLU A 54 -38.17 -19.39 21.51
CA GLU A 54 -36.90 -18.70 21.53
C GLU A 54 -35.63 -19.47 21.07
N THR A 55 -35.58 -19.97 19.84
CA THR A 55 -34.30 -20.37 19.21
C THR A 55 -34.44 -20.37 17.69
N ILE A 56 -33.78 -19.44 17.01
CA ILE A 56 -33.69 -19.47 15.55
C ILE A 56 -32.54 -20.40 15.17
N SER A 57 -32.88 -21.64 14.78
CA SER A 57 -31.91 -22.55 14.16
C SER A 57 -32.02 -22.46 12.65
N PHE A 58 -30.95 -22.04 11.99
CA PHE A 58 -30.86 -22.07 10.53
C PHE A 58 -30.58 -23.48 10.04
N SER A 59 -31.30 -23.92 8.99
CA SER A 59 -31.04 -25.25 8.41
C SER A 59 -29.67 -25.30 7.73
N PRO A 60 -28.98 -26.44 7.67
CA PRO A 60 -27.69 -26.59 6.99
C PRO A 60 -27.69 -26.20 5.52
N LEU A 61 -28.86 -26.18 4.88
CA LEU A 61 -29.03 -25.72 3.49
C LEU A 61 -28.89 -24.21 3.37
N CYS A 62 -29.39 -23.44 4.35
CA CYS A 62 -29.30 -21.98 4.38
C CYS A 62 -27.85 -21.54 4.59
N TYR A 63 -27.09 -22.25 5.42
CA TYR A 63 -25.67 -22.01 5.66
C TYR A 63 -24.83 -22.27 4.39
N ARG A 64 -25.09 -23.35 3.65
CA ARG A 64 -24.43 -23.64 2.36
C ARG A 64 -24.74 -22.61 1.29
N THR A 65 -25.98 -22.07 1.26
CA THR A 65 -26.37 -21.04 0.27
C THR A 65 -25.78 -19.67 0.61
N MET A 66 -25.60 -19.35 1.89
CA MET A 66 -24.89 -18.14 2.31
C MET A 66 -23.39 -18.25 2.01
N MET A 67 -22.75 -19.40 2.29
CA MET A 67 -21.34 -19.61 1.97
C MET A 67 -21.08 -19.65 0.46
N ALA A 68 -21.99 -20.22 -0.35
CA ALA A 68 -21.88 -20.16 -1.81
C ALA A 68 -22.08 -18.74 -2.38
N LYS A 69 -22.84 -17.86 -1.71
CA LYS A 69 -22.94 -16.44 -2.06
C LYS A 69 -21.73 -15.63 -1.63
N GLU A 70 -21.06 -15.99 -0.55
CA GLU A 70 -19.77 -15.39 -0.17
C GLU A 70 -18.65 -15.81 -1.14
N GLU A 71 -18.64 -17.04 -1.62
CA GLU A 71 -17.71 -17.49 -2.67
C GLU A 71 -17.98 -16.81 -4.03
N THR A 72 -19.24 -16.55 -4.40
CA THR A 72 -19.56 -15.79 -5.62
C THR A 72 -19.26 -14.30 -5.50
N ASN A 73 -19.31 -13.72 -4.31
CA ASN A 73 -18.86 -12.32 -4.10
C ASN A 73 -17.32 -12.18 -4.07
N LYS A 74 -16.58 -13.23 -3.65
CA LYS A 74 -15.12 -13.27 -3.81
C LYS A 74 -14.68 -13.25 -5.28
N ASN A 75 -15.49 -13.80 -6.19
CA ASN A 75 -15.19 -13.83 -7.63
C ASN A 75 -15.45 -12.52 -8.37
N ASN A 76 -16.08 -11.52 -7.77
CA ASN A 76 -16.35 -10.23 -8.43
C ASN A 76 -15.24 -9.19 -8.25
N ASN A 77 -14.17 -9.47 -7.48
CA ASN A 77 -13.01 -8.60 -7.32
C ASN A 77 -11.80 -9.04 -8.14
N MET A 78 -11.98 -9.41 -9.41
CA MET A 78 -10.86 -9.68 -10.33
C MET A 78 -10.12 -8.39 -10.68
N LEU A 79 -9.19 -7.97 -9.82
CA LEU A 79 -8.25 -6.89 -10.09
C LEU A 79 -7.20 -7.34 -11.11
N THR A 80 -6.99 -6.56 -12.16
CA THR A 80 -5.93 -6.78 -13.14
C THR A 80 -4.60 -6.27 -12.60
N GLY A 81 -3.62 -7.15 -12.37
CA GLY A 81 -2.29 -6.81 -11.89
C GLY A 81 -2.06 -7.11 -10.40
N MET A 82 -0.82 -6.95 -9.93
CA MET A 82 -0.49 -6.94 -8.51
C MET A 82 -1.16 -5.77 -7.83
N THR A 83 -1.80 -6.02 -6.70
CA THR A 83 -2.42 -4.99 -5.89
C THR A 83 -1.46 -4.56 -4.81
N HIS A 84 -1.55 -3.29 -4.40
CA HIS A 84 -0.56 -2.65 -3.55
C HIS A 84 -0.73 -3.00 -2.10
N GLU A 85 0.32 -2.67 -1.37
CA GLU A 85 0.42 -2.75 0.08
C GLU A 85 -0.06 -1.45 0.73
N CYS A 86 -0.36 -1.54 2.03
CA CYS A 86 -0.65 -0.38 2.86
C CYS A 86 0.59 0.49 3.10
N GLY A 87 0.39 1.76 3.48
CA GLY A 87 1.43 2.65 3.95
C GLY A 87 1.12 3.13 5.37
N VAL A 88 2.10 3.04 6.26
CA VAL A 88 2.03 3.56 7.63
C VAL A 88 2.94 4.77 7.78
N PHE A 89 2.50 5.73 8.59
CA PHE A 89 3.25 6.93 8.90
C PHE A 89 2.99 7.36 10.35
N GLY A 90 4.03 7.74 11.09
CA GLY A 90 3.91 8.32 12.43
C GLY A 90 4.77 9.56 12.54
N CYS A 91 4.34 10.53 13.34
CA CYS A 91 5.06 11.76 13.64
C CYS A 91 4.90 12.15 15.10
N ILE A 92 5.99 12.56 15.73
CA ILE A 92 6.01 13.10 17.09
C ILE A 92 6.92 14.34 17.15
N ALA A 93 6.41 15.43 17.69
CA ALA A 93 7.16 16.66 17.89
C ALA A 93 8.13 16.52 19.08
N ALA A 94 9.34 17.06 18.96
CA ALA A 94 10.35 17.08 20.01
C ALA A 94 10.12 18.25 20.99
N GLY A 95 10.68 18.15 22.20
CA GLY A 95 10.67 19.20 23.21
C GLY A 95 9.35 19.34 23.98
N ASP A 96 9.08 20.53 24.49
CA ASP A 96 7.88 20.80 25.31
C ASP A 96 6.67 21.10 24.41
N TRP A 97 5.56 20.44 24.71
CA TRP A 97 4.32 20.57 23.94
C TRP A 97 3.38 21.64 24.52
N PRO A 98 2.62 22.38 23.67
CA PRO A 98 2.59 22.30 22.23
C PRO A 98 3.79 22.95 21.54
N THR A 99 4.19 22.42 20.38
CA THR A 99 5.23 22.97 19.51
C THR A 99 4.61 23.68 18.29
N HIS A 100 5.46 24.30 17.45
CA HIS A 100 5.02 24.92 16.20
C HIS A 100 4.81 23.92 15.06
N ILE A 101 5.19 22.63 15.26
CA ILE A 101 4.99 21.60 14.22
C ILE A 101 3.52 21.21 14.14
N ASP A 102 2.93 21.39 12.97
CA ASP A 102 1.63 20.83 12.63
C ASP A 102 1.78 19.35 12.28
N VAL A 103 1.68 18.49 13.30
CA VAL A 103 1.84 17.03 13.18
C VAL A 103 0.83 16.44 12.19
N ALA A 104 -0.43 16.91 12.19
CA ALA A 104 -1.46 16.43 11.28
C ALA A 104 -1.09 16.73 9.81
N GLN A 105 -0.58 17.94 9.55
CA GLN A 105 -0.12 18.33 8.22
C GLN A 105 1.11 17.52 7.78
N VAL A 106 2.08 17.30 8.66
CA VAL A 106 3.26 16.46 8.41
C VAL A 106 2.83 15.05 8.02
N ILE A 107 1.90 14.45 8.78
CA ILE A 107 1.38 13.11 8.48
C ILE A 107 0.64 13.11 7.14
N CYS A 108 -0.21 14.09 6.87
CA CYS A 108 -0.95 14.18 5.62
C CYS A 108 0.00 14.21 4.41
N LEU A 109 1.05 15.04 4.43
CA LEU A 109 2.07 15.11 3.38
C LEU A 109 2.86 13.79 3.26
N GLY A 110 3.20 13.16 4.40
CA GLY A 110 3.83 11.84 4.42
C GLY A 110 2.97 10.77 3.76
N LEU A 111 1.67 10.77 4.05
CA LEU A 111 0.73 9.84 3.42
C LEU A 111 0.53 10.12 1.92
N VAL A 112 0.52 11.38 1.48
CA VAL A 112 0.50 11.73 0.06
C VAL A 112 1.71 11.13 -0.66
N ALA A 113 2.89 11.17 -0.03
CA ALA A 113 4.08 10.53 -0.59
C ALA A 113 3.96 8.99 -0.65
N LEU A 114 3.17 8.38 0.25
CA LEU A 114 2.86 6.95 0.28
C LEU A 114 1.60 6.55 -0.51
N GLN A 115 0.96 7.48 -1.25
CA GLN A 115 -0.31 7.22 -1.95
C GLN A 115 -0.21 6.08 -2.99
N HIS A 116 1.00 5.79 -3.50
CA HIS A 116 1.25 4.66 -4.39
C HIS A 116 1.04 3.31 -3.68
N ARG A 117 1.13 3.23 -2.34
CA ARG A 117 0.90 2.02 -1.54
C ARG A 117 -0.59 1.77 -1.28
N GLY A 118 -1.41 2.81 -1.19
CA GLY A 118 -2.85 2.65 -0.93
C GLY A 118 -3.68 3.80 -1.50
N GLN A 119 -4.81 3.48 -2.14
CA GLN A 119 -5.70 4.47 -2.77
C GLN A 119 -7.18 4.25 -2.42
N GLU A 120 -7.47 3.28 -1.56
CA GLU A 120 -8.83 2.88 -1.22
C GLU A 120 -9.39 3.66 -0.05
N SER A 121 -8.61 3.78 1.01
CA SER A 121 -8.99 4.57 2.18
C SER A 121 -7.75 5.12 2.89
N ALA A 122 -7.94 6.14 3.71
CA ALA A 122 -6.88 6.68 4.54
C ALA A 122 -7.44 7.18 5.88
N GLY A 123 -6.54 7.33 6.85
CA GLY A 123 -6.89 7.89 8.15
C GLY A 123 -5.70 8.51 8.86
N ILE A 124 -5.98 9.49 9.69
CA ILE A 124 -5.04 10.13 10.60
C ILE A 124 -5.65 10.16 11.99
N VAL A 125 -4.85 9.83 12.97
CA VAL A 125 -5.19 9.90 14.40
C VAL A 125 -4.10 10.71 15.09
N THR A 126 -4.47 11.72 15.88
CA THR A 126 -3.54 12.56 16.63
C THR A 126 -3.87 12.60 18.12
N SER A 127 -2.89 12.97 18.94
CA SER A 127 -3.01 13.09 20.40
C SER A 127 -2.32 14.35 20.91
N GLU A 128 -2.91 14.96 21.95
CA GLU A 128 -2.32 16.09 22.68
C GLU A 128 -1.34 15.63 23.78
N GLY A 129 -1.13 14.31 23.92
CA GLY A 129 -0.22 13.74 24.91
C GLY A 129 -0.90 13.26 26.19
N ASN A 130 -0.16 13.22 27.30
CA ASN A 130 -0.60 12.64 28.56
C ASN A 130 -1.92 13.18 29.12
N ASN A 131 -2.29 14.39 28.78
CA ASN A 131 -3.53 15.02 29.23
C ASN A 131 -4.73 14.70 28.33
N ALA A 132 -4.51 14.03 27.19
CA ALA A 132 -5.57 13.70 26.25
C ALA A 132 -6.46 12.57 26.79
N LYS A 133 -7.74 12.86 26.98
CA LYS A 133 -8.75 11.84 27.31
C LYS A 133 -9.13 10.99 26.10
N ASN A 134 -9.06 11.58 24.91
CA ASN A 134 -9.40 10.96 23.64
C ASN A 134 -8.42 11.38 22.55
N PHE A 135 -8.32 10.57 21.51
CA PHE A 135 -7.58 10.91 20.29
C PHE A 135 -8.50 11.64 19.30
N HIS A 136 -7.92 12.53 18.51
CA HIS A 136 -8.60 13.14 17.38
C HIS A 136 -8.47 12.21 16.17
N VAL A 137 -9.60 11.85 15.56
CA VAL A 137 -9.66 10.82 14.52
C VAL A 137 -10.36 11.37 13.28
N LYS A 138 -9.71 11.23 12.12
CA LYS A 138 -10.34 11.45 10.81
C LYS A 138 -9.95 10.30 9.88
N LYS A 139 -10.94 9.58 9.36
CA LYS A 139 -10.78 8.48 8.41
C LYS A 139 -11.83 8.57 7.33
N GLY A 140 -11.60 7.91 6.20
CA GLY A 140 -12.58 7.83 5.13
C GLY A 140 -12.11 6.99 3.94
N MET A 141 -13.05 6.73 3.03
CA MET A 141 -12.79 6.04 1.78
C MET A 141 -12.28 7.02 0.72
N GLY A 142 -11.32 6.59 -0.08
CA GLY A 142 -10.74 7.36 -1.18
C GLY A 142 -9.28 7.75 -0.97
N MET A 143 -8.76 8.59 -1.86
CA MET A 143 -7.40 9.12 -1.80
C MET A 143 -7.29 10.20 -0.72
N ILE A 144 -6.07 10.44 -0.25
CA ILE A 144 -5.77 11.37 0.83
C ILE A 144 -6.36 12.76 0.57
N ASN A 145 -6.16 13.32 -0.61
CA ASN A 145 -6.68 14.64 -0.98
C ASN A 145 -8.21 14.73 -1.07
N ASN A 146 -8.91 13.60 -1.09
CA ASN A 146 -10.38 13.56 -1.07
C ASN A 146 -10.93 13.51 0.35
N ILE A 147 -10.14 12.99 1.30
CA ILE A 147 -10.54 12.78 2.70
C ILE A 147 -10.12 13.97 3.56
N PHE A 148 -8.93 14.50 3.30
CA PHE A 148 -8.33 15.58 4.09
C PHE A 148 -8.34 16.89 3.32
N ASN A 149 -8.86 17.92 3.95
CA ASN A 149 -8.82 19.31 3.56
C ASN A 149 -8.35 20.17 4.74
N ASP A 150 -8.11 21.45 4.52
CA ASP A 150 -7.61 22.36 5.56
C ASP A 150 -8.47 22.36 6.83
N GLU A 151 -9.79 22.25 6.69
CA GLU A 151 -10.71 22.23 7.85
C GLU A 151 -10.54 20.94 8.66
N SER A 152 -10.52 19.78 8.00
CA SER A 152 -10.37 18.48 8.66
C SER A 152 -8.99 18.32 9.31
N ILE A 153 -7.93 18.86 8.70
CA ILE A 153 -6.57 18.83 9.28
C ILE A 153 -6.51 19.69 10.54
N ARG A 154 -7.11 20.89 10.53
CA ARG A 154 -7.15 21.77 11.73
C ARG A 154 -7.90 21.16 12.92
N GLN A 155 -8.78 20.19 12.70
CA GLN A 155 -9.47 19.45 13.76
C GLN A 155 -8.59 18.38 14.42
N LEU A 156 -7.55 17.93 13.74
CA LEU A 156 -6.60 16.91 14.19
C LEU A 156 -5.48 17.55 15.03
N LYS A 157 -5.84 18.04 16.21
CA LYS A 157 -4.90 18.69 17.15
C LYS A 157 -3.97 17.67 17.78
N GLY A 158 -2.78 18.11 18.16
CA GLY A 158 -1.85 17.31 18.94
C GLY A 158 -0.41 17.41 18.50
N SER A 159 0.48 16.88 19.33
CA SER A 159 1.94 16.91 19.14
C SER A 159 2.51 15.55 18.70
N LEU A 160 1.66 14.54 18.59
CA LEU A 160 2.00 13.24 17.99
C LEU A 160 0.78 12.68 17.25
N GLY A 161 1.06 11.79 16.31
CA GLY A 161 0.00 11.15 15.53
C GLY A 161 0.47 10.00 14.66
N VAL A 162 -0.50 9.22 14.19
CA VAL A 162 -0.31 8.07 13.30
C VAL A 162 -1.27 8.17 12.12
N GLY A 163 -0.76 7.92 10.94
CA GLY A 163 -1.52 7.90 9.69
C GLY A 163 -1.38 6.59 8.94
N HIS A 164 -2.35 6.31 8.10
CA HIS A 164 -2.40 5.11 7.29
C HIS A 164 -3.04 5.39 5.93
N THR A 165 -2.51 4.76 4.89
CA THR A 165 -3.16 4.66 3.57
C THR A 165 -3.35 3.19 3.23
N ARG A 166 -4.60 2.81 2.89
CA ARG A 166 -5.01 1.41 2.76
C ARG A 166 -5.18 1.00 1.30
N TYR A 167 -4.76 -0.23 1.06
CA TYR A 167 -5.25 -1.04 -0.04
C TYR A 167 -5.84 -2.35 0.54
N SER A 168 -7.04 -2.77 0.11
CA SER A 168 -7.65 -3.99 0.66
C SER A 168 -6.98 -5.24 0.08
N THR A 169 -6.51 -6.10 0.98
CA THR A 169 -5.98 -7.42 0.65
C THR A 169 -6.99 -8.52 1.01
N SER A 170 -7.34 -8.66 2.28
CA SER A 170 -8.17 -9.74 2.81
C SER A 170 -9.52 -9.29 3.35
N ALA A 171 -9.69 -8.02 3.74
CA ALA A 171 -10.94 -7.50 4.28
C ALA A 171 -11.68 -6.63 3.25
N ALA A 172 -13.01 -6.60 3.33
CA ALA A 172 -13.85 -5.82 2.43
C ALA A 172 -13.46 -4.33 2.38
N SER A 173 -13.71 -3.71 1.21
CA SER A 173 -13.53 -2.28 0.99
C SER A 173 -14.67 -1.50 1.64
N GLU A 174 -14.62 -1.33 2.95
CA GLU A 174 -15.62 -0.71 3.80
C GLU A 174 -14.99 0.26 4.78
N GLU A 175 -15.72 1.29 5.17
CA GLU A 175 -15.23 2.35 6.07
C GLU A 175 -14.80 1.81 7.44
N VAL A 176 -15.46 0.75 7.94
CA VAL A 176 -15.14 0.09 9.21
C VAL A 176 -13.71 -0.48 9.21
N ASN A 177 -13.17 -0.81 8.05
CA ASN A 177 -11.81 -1.32 7.88
C ASN A 177 -10.75 -0.23 7.67
N CYS A 178 -11.14 1.06 7.69
CA CYS A 178 -10.18 2.17 7.58
C CYS A 178 -9.28 2.22 8.80
N GLN A 179 -7.99 2.26 8.58
CA GLN A 179 -6.97 2.41 9.60
C GLN A 179 -6.55 3.89 9.78
N PRO A 180 -5.92 4.26 10.91
CA PRO A 180 -5.53 3.43 12.07
C PRO A 180 -6.72 2.93 12.89
N PHE A 181 -6.59 1.75 13.53
CA PHE A 181 -7.56 1.28 14.50
C PHE A 181 -7.33 1.97 15.85
N VAL A 182 -8.41 2.38 16.51
CA VAL A 182 -8.38 3.02 17.83
C VAL A 182 -9.24 2.22 18.78
N VAL A 183 -8.67 1.83 19.92
CA VAL A 183 -9.38 1.10 20.98
C VAL A 183 -9.19 1.76 22.33
N HIS A 184 -10.25 1.80 23.14
CA HIS A 184 -10.20 2.23 24.53
C HIS A 184 -9.92 1.01 25.39
N THR A 185 -8.82 1.05 26.13
CA THR A 185 -8.40 -0.01 27.04
C THR A 185 -8.52 0.46 28.50
N ALA A 186 -8.40 -0.45 29.45
CA ALA A 186 -8.32 -0.09 30.87
C ALA A 186 -7.11 0.82 31.20
N HIS A 187 -6.13 0.90 30.30
CA HIS A 187 -4.88 1.64 30.47
C HIS A 187 -4.81 2.94 29.65
N GLY A 188 -5.88 3.29 28.97
CA GLY A 188 -5.98 4.44 28.07
C GLY A 188 -6.29 4.05 26.63
N VAL A 189 -6.11 5.01 25.74
CA VAL A 189 -6.40 4.83 24.31
C VAL A 189 -5.16 4.31 23.58
N LEU A 190 -5.33 3.27 22.79
CA LEU A 190 -4.32 2.72 21.89
C LEU A 190 -4.74 2.94 20.43
N CYS A 191 -3.80 3.39 19.61
CA CYS A 191 -3.96 3.54 18.17
C CYS A 191 -2.94 2.66 17.43
N VAL A 192 -3.37 1.94 16.40
CA VAL A 192 -2.52 1.00 15.65
C VAL A 192 -2.73 1.16 14.15
N ALA A 193 -1.64 1.36 13.42
CA ALA A 193 -1.57 1.27 11.97
C ALA A 193 -0.70 0.08 11.57
N HIS A 194 -1.16 -0.68 10.58
CA HIS A 194 -0.57 -1.94 10.15
C HIS A 194 -0.33 -1.96 8.64
N ASN A 195 0.85 -2.38 8.23
CA ASN A 195 1.21 -2.73 6.86
C ASN A 195 1.67 -4.19 6.83
N GLY A 196 0.97 -5.04 6.09
CA GLY A 196 1.24 -6.47 5.94
C GLY A 196 -0.01 -7.34 6.02
N GLU A 197 0.20 -8.62 6.25
CA GLU A 197 -0.83 -9.62 6.54
C GLU A 197 -0.24 -10.72 7.40
N ILE A 198 -0.88 -11.01 8.55
CA ILE A 198 -0.38 -12.07 9.45
C ILE A 198 -0.71 -13.45 8.89
N ILE A 199 0.31 -14.32 8.90
CA ILE A 199 0.23 -15.65 8.27
C ILE A 199 -0.62 -16.65 9.03
N ASN A 200 -0.80 -16.46 10.34
CA ASN A 200 -1.54 -17.35 11.24
C ASN A 200 -2.82 -16.70 11.79
N LYS A 201 -3.50 -15.97 10.93
CA LYS A 201 -4.69 -15.16 11.26
C LYS A 201 -5.76 -15.94 12.03
N GLU A 202 -6.11 -17.14 11.58
CA GLU A 202 -7.19 -17.93 12.18
C GLU A 202 -6.82 -18.42 13.59
N LYS A 203 -5.57 -18.82 13.80
CA LYS A 203 -5.06 -19.24 15.12
C LYS A 203 -5.07 -18.08 16.12
N LEU A 204 -4.60 -16.91 15.70
CA LEU A 204 -4.61 -15.71 16.54
C LEU A 204 -6.05 -15.25 16.82
N ARG A 205 -6.94 -15.30 15.81
CA ARG A 205 -8.36 -14.94 15.94
C ARG A 205 -9.05 -15.79 17.01
N ARG A 206 -8.84 -17.11 16.96
CA ARG A 206 -9.38 -18.03 17.95
C ARG A 206 -8.92 -17.67 19.35
N LYS A 207 -7.62 -17.43 19.54
CA LYS A 207 -7.03 -17.05 20.83
C LYS A 207 -7.61 -15.75 21.39
N VAL A 208 -7.84 -14.73 20.55
CA VAL A 208 -8.45 -13.46 20.95
C VAL A 208 -9.91 -13.66 21.36
N LEU A 209 -10.69 -14.40 20.58
CA LEU A 209 -12.10 -14.68 20.88
C LEU A 209 -12.27 -15.52 22.16
N GLU A 210 -11.43 -16.53 22.40
CA GLU A 210 -11.42 -17.35 23.62
C GLU A 210 -11.16 -16.52 24.90
N ARG A 211 -10.53 -15.35 24.78
CA ARG A 211 -10.33 -14.41 25.88
C ARG A 211 -11.52 -13.46 26.07
N GLY A 212 -12.61 -13.65 25.37
CA GLY A 212 -13.83 -12.84 25.47
C GLY A 212 -13.76 -11.49 24.79
N VAL A 213 -12.79 -11.27 23.90
CA VAL A 213 -12.67 -10.03 23.12
C VAL A 213 -13.49 -10.14 21.85
N GLY A 214 -14.40 -9.20 21.60
CA GLY A 214 -15.18 -9.10 20.37
C GLY A 214 -14.38 -8.49 19.23
N LEU A 215 -14.67 -8.90 18.01
CA LEU A 215 -14.11 -8.35 16.78
C LEU A 215 -15.26 -7.81 15.92
N SER A 216 -15.13 -6.58 15.44
CA SER A 216 -16.12 -5.90 14.61
C SER A 216 -15.92 -6.19 13.13
N THR A 217 -14.74 -6.63 12.73
CA THR A 217 -14.35 -6.86 11.33
C THR A 217 -13.64 -8.20 11.15
N HIS A 218 -13.39 -8.56 9.89
CA HIS A 218 -12.53 -9.66 9.52
C HIS A 218 -11.07 -9.24 9.27
N SER A 219 -10.74 -7.95 9.50
CA SER A 219 -9.39 -7.41 9.29
C SER A 219 -8.40 -7.99 10.29
N ASP A 220 -7.25 -8.38 9.81
CA ASP A 220 -6.10 -8.76 10.64
C ASP A 220 -5.54 -7.55 11.43
N SER A 221 -5.71 -6.34 10.93
CA SER A 221 -5.30 -5.12 11.62
C SER A 221 -6.12 -4.86 12.91
N GLU A 222 -7.43 -5.12 12.89
CA GLU A 222 -8.24 -5.12 14.12
C GLU A 222 -7.79 -6.24 15.05
N LEU A 223 -7.58 -7.44 14.50
CA LEU A 223 -7.14 -8.60 15.26
C LEU A 223 -5.80 -8.34 15.99
N ILE A 224 -4.81 -7.74 15.30
CA ILE A 224 -3.55 -7.30 15.89
C ILE A 224 -3.81 -6.31 17.03
N THR A 225 -4.66 -5.31 16.78
CA THR A 225 -5.00 -4.28 17.79
C THR A 225 -5.60 -4.91 19.05
N GLN A 226 -6.51 -5.86 18.88
CA GLN A 226 -7.12 -6.58 20.01
C GLN A 226 -6.15 -7.56 20.70
N ALA A 227 -5.26 -8.20 19.93
CA ALA A 227 -4.24 -9.08 20.50
C ALA A 227 -3.24 -8.32 21.39
N LEU A 228 -2.94 -7.05 21.06
CA LEU A 228 -2.12 -6.15 21.92
C LEU A 228 -2.82 -5.79 23.25
N CYS A 229 -4.15 -5.92 23.33
CA CYS A 229 -4.89 -5.72 24.58
C CYS A 229 -4.83 -6.93 25.53
N LEU A 230 -4.33 -8.08 25.06
CA LEU A 230 -4.14 -9.27 25.90
C LEU A 230 -2.93 -9.08 26.83
N ASN A 231 -3.05 -9.54 28.08
CA ASN A 231 -1.93 -9.52 29.00
C ASN A 231 -0.80 -10.45 28.52
N PRO A 232 0.47 -10.04 28.67
CA PRO A 232 1.61 -10.90 28.39
C PRO A 232 1.65 -12.08 29.38
N PRO A 233 2.30 -13.22 29.04
CA PRO A 233 2.33 -14.41 29.86
C PRO A 233 2.89 -14.19 31.26
N ASP A 234 3.91 -13.33 31.39
CA ASP A 234 4.60 -13.05 32.64
C ASP A 234 3.83 -12.06 33.56
N GLY A 235 2.67 -11.59 33.09
CA GLY A 235 1.86 -10.59 33.78
C GLY A 235 2.47 -9.19 33.74
N GLU A 236 1.79 -8.25 34.40
CA GLU A 236 2.18 -6.81 34.44
C GLU A 236 2.12 -6.33 35.90
N ARG A 237 3.29 -6.35 36.58
CA ARG A 237 3.35 -6.04 38.03
C ARG A 237 3.21 -4.57 38.36
N ASN A 238 3.65 -3.67 37.48
CA ASN A 238 3.76 -2.24 37.71
C ASN A 238 2.87 -1.41 36.77
N GLY A 239 1.74 -1.96 36.31
CA GLY A 239 0.89 -1.36 35.30
C GLY A 239 1.20 -1.88 33.92
N VAL A 240 0.58 -1.30 32.89
CA VAL A 240 0.71 -1.76 31.49
C VAL A 240 2.15 -1.67 30.99
N ASP A 241 2.64 -2.76 30.40
CA ASP A 241 3.93 -2.86 29.69
C ASP A 241 3.69 -3.09 28.20
N TRP A 242 3.51 -2.01 27.44
CA TRP A 242 3.29 -2.09 25.98
C TRP A 242 4.42 -2.80 25.25
N PRO A 243 5.71 -2.57 25.53
CA PRO A 243 6.79 -3.39 25.00
C PRO A 243 6.64 -4.88 25.25
N ALA A 244 6.23 -5.32 26.45
CA ALA A 244 6.00 -6.74 26.73
C ALA A 244 4.82 -7.30 25.92
N ARG A 245 3.74 -6.52 25.77
CA ARG A 245 2.57 -6.89 24.94
C ARG A 245 2.95 -7.01 23.46
N ILE A 246 3.79 -6.09 22.96
CA ILE A 246 4.31 -6.14 21.58
C ILE A 246 5.20 -7.38 21.42
N ARG A 247 6.15 -7.65 22.31
CA ARG A 247 6.97 -8.88 22.26
C ARG A 247 6.11 -10.14 22.27
N HIS A 248 5.05 -10.16 23.08
CA HIS A 248 4.12 -11.29 23.09
C HIS A 248 3.39 -11.46 21.77
N LEU A 249 2.89 -10.38 21.16
CA LEU A 249 2.30 -10.42 19.81
C LEU A 249 3.31 -10.98 18.80
N MET A 250 4.57 -10.51 18.81
CA MET A 250 5.62 -10.94 17.90
C MET A 250 5.95 -12.43 18.06
N SER A 251 5.87 -12.96 19.28
CA SER A 251 6.06 -14.40 19.53
C SER A 251 4.86 -15.24 19.05
N LEU A 252 3.66 -14.67 19.08
CA LEU A 252 2.43 -15.35 18.61
C LEU A 252 2.31 -15.34 17.09
N SER A 253 2.77 -14.26 16.46
CA SER A 253 2.67 -14.03 15.02
C SER A 253 4.00 -13.44 14.52
N PRO A 254 4.97 -14.26 14.10
CA PRO A 254 6.31 -13.80 13.78
C PRO A 254 6.46 -13.15 12.40
N LEU A 255 5.41 -13.15 11.53
CA LEU A 255 5.44 -12.70 10.15
C LEU A 255 4.00 -12.39 9.68
N SER A 256 3.68 -11.47 8.84
CA SER A 256 4.42 -10.44 8.13
C SER A 256 3.77 -9.09 8.41
N TYR A 257 4.50 -8.16 9.02
CA TYR A 257 3.94 -6.85 9.34
C TYR A 257 5.02 -5.80 9.66
N SER A 258 4.62 -4.55 9.46
CA SER A 258 5.19 -3.38 10.14
C SER A 258 4.05 -2.64 10.83
N LEU A 259 4.26 -2.28 12.11
CA LEU A 259 3.26 -1.59 12.91
C LEU A 259 3.77 -0.24 13.37
N VAL A 260 2.86 0.73 13.41
CA VAL A 260 3.05 2.00 14.11
C VAL A 260 1.94 2.14 15.14
N LEU A 261 2.32 2.11 16.40
CA LEU A 261 1.40 2.22 17.54
C LEU A 261 1.58 3.57 18.21
N MET A 262 0.48 4.16 18.65
CA MET A 262 0.51 5.38 19.47
C MET A 262 -0.27 5.14 20.75
N GLU A 263 0.38 5.45 21.88
CA GLU A 263 -0.26 5.51 23.17
C GLU A 263 0.18 6.80 23.87
N LYS A 264 -0.70 7.42 24.63
CA LYS A 264 -0.44 8.66 25.42
C LYS A 264 0.49 9.66 24.72
N ASP A 265 1.80 9.59 25.01
CA ASP A 265 2.84 10.56 24.65
C ASP A 265 4.00 9.94 23.86
N ARG A 266 3.83 8.74 23.30
CA ARG A 266 4.87 8.03 22.55
C ARG A 266 4.33 7.22 21.38
N ILE A 267 5.22 6.94 20.45
CA ILE A 267 4.96 6.11 19.29
C ILE A 267 5.92 4.92 19.34
N TYR A 268 5.40 3.71 19.13
CA TYR A 268 6.21 2.52 18.91
C TYR A 268 6.21 2.15 17.43
N GLY A 269 7.40 1.94 16.88
CA GLY A 269 7.60 1.31 15.58
C GLY A 269 8.00 -0.14 15.79
N VAL A 270 7.36 -1.05 15.08
CA VAL A 270 7.59 -2.49 15.20
C VAL A 270 7.76 -3.10 13.84
N ARG A 271 8.81 -3.86 13.65
CA ARG A 271 9.04 -4.66 12.44
C ARG A 271 9.09 -6.13 12.81
N ASP A 272 8.40 -6.98 12.07
CA ASP A 272 8.37 -8.42 12.36
C ASP A 272 9.79 -9.04 12.41
N PRO A 273 9.98 -10.20 13.08
CA PRO A 273 11.32 -10.81 13.26
C PRO A 273 12.07 -11.12 11.97
N TYR A 274 11.37 -11.34 10.86
CA TYR A 274 12.01 -11.56 9.55
C TYR A 274 12.23 -10.25 8.77
N GLY A 275 11.66 -9.12 9.23
CA GLY A 275 11.76 -7.84 8.55
C GLY A 275 11.08 -7.80 7.19
N ASN A 276 9.97 -8.53 7.04
CA ASN A 276 9.33 -8.73 5.73
C ASN A 276 8.78 -7.44 5.13
N ARG A 277 8.09 -6.60 5.95
CA ARG A 277 7.61 -5.31 5.50
C ARG A 277 8.57 -4.18 5.87
N PRO A 278 8.69 -3.14 5.02
CA PRO A 278 9.59 -2.03 5.29
C PRO A 278 9.09 -1.11 6.40
N LEU A 279 10.03 -0.55 7.16
CA LEU A 279 9.79 0.52 8.12
C LEU A 279 11.09 1.29 8.35
N CYS A 280 11.05 2.61 8.29
CA CYS A 280 12.22 3.47 8.48
C CYS A 280 11.92 4.70 9.33
N ILE A 281 12.95 5.32 9.86
CA ILE A 281 12.90 6.44 10.78
C ILE A 281 13.58 7.64 10.14
N GLY A 282 12.98 8.82 10.32
CA GLY A 282 13.54 10.11 9.96
C GLY A 282 13.49 11.09 11.12
N LYS A 283 14.27 12.17 11.01
CA LYS A 283 14.25 13.31 11.93
C LYS A 283 13.88 14.58 11.20
N ILE A 284 12.98 15.37 11.82
CA ILE A 284 12.59 16.69 11.33
C ILE A 284 13.62 17.69 11.86
N LEU A 285 14.14 18.52 10.96
CA LEU A 285 15.10 19.56 11.30
C LEU A 285 14.48 20.94 11.03
N PRO A 286 14.96 22.00 11.70
CA PRO A 286 14.53 23.36 11.44
C PRO A 286 14.71 23.73 9.96
N LEU A 287 13.72 24.45 9.41
CA LEU A 287 13.77 24.92 8.02
C LEU A 287 15.02 25.80 7.80
N ASN A 288 15.70 25.56 6.68
CA ASN A 288 16.93 26.28 6.28
C ASN A 288 18.17 26.04 7.17
N CYS A 289 18.14 25.06 8.06
CA CYS A 289 19.30 24.72 8.86
C CYS A 289 20.36 23.99 8.02
N LYS A 290 21.57 24.59 7.94
CA LYS A 290 22.74 23.96 7.31
C LYS A 290 23.63 23.27 8.36
N ASP A 291 23.43 23.56 9.61
CA ASP A 291 24.22 23.01 10.72
C ASP A 291 23.58 21.68 11.20
N GLU A 292 24.38 20.62 11.21
CA GLU A 292 23.95 19.30 11.67
C GLU A 292 23.82 19.21 13.20
N ASN A 293 24.30 20.21 13.93
CA ASN A 293 24.28 20.27 15.39
C ASN A 293 23.05 21.01 15.95
N VAL A 294 22.13 21.46 15.12
CA VAL A 294 20.87 22.06 15.59
C VAL A 294 19.94 20.95 16.04
N GLY A 295 19.31 21.15 17.18
CA GLY A 295 18.38 20.17 17.79
C GLY A 295 17.23 19.82 16.85
N GLU A 296 16.78 18.58 16.93
CA GLU A 296 15.65 18.07 16.16
C GLU A 296 14.33 18.69 16.63
N GLU A 297 13.45 19.01 15.68
CA GLU A 297 12.09 19.49 15.94
C GLU A 297 11.07 18.34 16.08
N GLY A 298 11.43 17.14 15.63
CA GLY A 298 10.57 15.97 15.72
C GLY A 298 11.16 14.73 15.06
N TRP A 299 10.40 13.66 15.20
CA TRP A 299 10.74 12.34 14.67
C TRP A 299 9.60 11.81 13.84
N VAL A 300 9.94 11.10 12.77
CA VAL A 300 8.97 10.43 11.90
C VAL A 300 9.34 8.97 11.72
N ILE A 301 8.31 8.14 11.55
CA ILE A 301 8.44 6.74 11.19
C ILE A 301 7.52 6.45 10.01
N SER A 302 8.00 5.72 9.01
CA SER A 302 7.29 5.54 7.75
C SER A 302 7.61 4.20 7.10
N SER A 303 6.68 3.67 6.31
CA SER A 303 6.94 2.51 5.45
C SER A 303 8.10 2.76 4.48
N GLU A 304 8.21 3.97 3.92
CA GLU A 304 9.25 4.35 2.97
C GLU A 304 9.85 5.72 3.29
N SER A 305 11.10 5.93 2.88
CA SER A 305 11.82 7.19 3.07
C SER A 305 11.46 8.29 2.07
N CYS A 306 10.75 7.95 0.99
CA CYS A 306 10.45 8.86 -0.13
C CYS A 306 9.67 10.13 0.24
N GLY A 307 8.94 10.12 1.37
CA GLY A 307 8.19 11.27 1.86
C GLY A 307 8.98 12.24 2.73
N PHE A 308 10.17 11.88 3.18
CA PHE A 308 10.89 12.64 4.20
C PHE A 308 11.30 14.05 3.74
N LEU A 309 11.79 14.18 2.51
CA LEU A 309 12.18 15.49 1.98
C LEU A 309 11.00 16.47 1.89
N SER A 310 9.81 15.97 1.56
CA SER A 310 8.61 16.83 1.40
C SER A 310 8.10 17.42 2.71
N ILE A 311 8.55 16.89 3.84
CA ILE A 311 8.17 17.32 5.20
C ILE A 311 9.34 17.92 5.98
N GLY A 312 10.48 18.20 5.33
CA GLY A 312 11.67 18.70 6.00
C GLY A 312 12.39 17.69 6.88
N ALA A 313 12.11 16.39 6.69
CA ALA A 313 12.78 15.34 7.46
C ALA A 313 13.98 14.74 6.69
N ARG A 314 14.97 14.29 7.45
CA ARG A 314 16.11 13.50 6.95
C ARG A 314 16.00 12.06 7.38
N TYR A 315 16.39 11.14 6.50
CA TYR A 315 16.49 9.73 6.79
C TYR A 315 17.54 9.46 7.87
N VAL A 316 17.20 8.66 8.86
CA VAL A 316 18.11 8.23 9.93
C VAL A 316 18.54 6.78 9.68
N ARG A 317 17.61 5.85 9.68
CA ARG A 317 17.84 4.41 9.46
C ARG A 317 16.53 3.66 9.26
N GLU A 318 16.65 2.41 8.87
CA GLU A 318 15.54 1.46 8.97
C GLU A 318 15.33 1.00 10.43
N VAL A 319 14.10 0.58 10.72
CA VAL A 319 13.80 -0.29 11.86
C VAL A 319 14.26 -1.69 11.51
N TYR A 320 15.07 -2.30 12.35
CA TYR A 320 15.66 -3.60 12.07
C TYR A 320 14.66 -4.75 12.19
N PRO A 321 14.92 -5.91 11.54
CA PRO A 321 14.11 -7.09 11.75
C PRO A 321 13.97 -7.44 13.24
N GLY A 322 12.74 -7.64 13.70
CA GLY A 322 12.46 -7.95 15.10
C GLY A 322 12.50 -6.75 16.07
N GLU A 323 12.90 -5.57 15.60
CA GLU A 323 13.08 -4.41 16.47
C GLU A 323 11.75 -3.78 16.89
N ILE A 324 11.68 -3.41 18.17
CA ILE A 324 10.71 -2.50 18.76
C ILE A 324 11.44 -1.20 19.09
N VAL A 325 11.08 -0.12 18.42
CA VAL A 325 11.65 1.22 18.64
C VAL A 325 10.59 2.13 19.23
N GLU A 326 10.97 2.93 20.23
CA GLU A 326 10.15 3.99 20.82
C GLU A 326 10.61 5.34 20.26
N LEU A 327 9.66 6.15 19.81
CA LEU A 327 9.81 7.55 19.49
C LEU A 327 9.08 8.34 20.57
N SER A 328 9.80 9.26 21.21
CA SER A 328 9.29 10.15 22.25
C SER A 328 9.70 11.60 21.96
N ARG A 329 9.17 12.56 22.69
CA ARG A 329 9.57 13.97 22.58
C ARG A 329 11.05 14.23 22.88
N THR A 330 11.74 13.26 23.51
CA THR A 330 13.16 13.34 23.88
C THR A 330 14.08 12.59 22.95
N GLY A 331 13.55 11.83 21.98
CA GLY A 331 14.36 11.09 21.01
C GLY A 331 13.83 9.72 20.65
N ILE A 332 14.71 8.96 20.04
CA ILE A 332 14.47 7.59 19.54
C ILE A 332 15.24 6.60 20.43
N LYS A 333 14.58 5.52 20.83
CA LYS A 333 15.19 4.47 21.65
C LYS A 333 14.80 3.09 21.13
N THR A 334 15.77 2.24 20.83
CA THR A 334 15.53 0.79 20.65
C THR A 334 15.18 0.19 22.02
N ILE A 335 14.00 -0.40 22.13
CA ILE A 335 13.52 -1.02 23.38
C ILE A 335 14.00 -2.47 23.47
N SER A 336 13.79 -3.25 22.42
CA SER A 336 14.21 -4.64 22.34
C SER A 336 14.20 -5.14 20.90
N THR A 337 14.87 -6.26 20.68
CA THR A 337 14.79 -7.01 19.43
C THR A 337 14.29 -8.42 19.73
N VAL A 338 13.29 -8.89 19.00
CA VAL A 338 12.75 -10.25 19.08
C VAL A 338 13.43 -11.09 18.00
N GLU A 339 14.04 -12.18 18.39
CA GLU A 339 14.75 -13.07 17.48
C GLU A 339 13.77 -13.89 16.62
N ARG A 340 14.22 -14.34 15.47
CA ARG A 340 13.50 -15.26 14.59
C ARG A 340 13.35 -16.62 15.26
N PRO A 341 12.18 -17.27 15.19
CA PRO A 341 11.94 -18.51 15.91
C PRO A 341 12.76 -19.72 15.37
N ASP A 342 13.26 -19.63 14.14
CA ASP A 342 13.88 -20.73 13.40
C ASP A 342 15.33 -20.45 12.96
N ASN A 343 15.95 -19.38 13.44
CA ASN A 343 17.29 -18.93 13.08
C ASN A 343 17.56 -18.76 11.56
N LYS A 344 16.52 -18.77 10.72
CA LYS A 344 16.66 -18.48 9.29
C LYS A 344 17.07 -17.02 9.05
N PRO A 345 17.61 -16.67 7.87
CA PRO A 345 17.94 -15.28 7.55
C PRO A 345 16.71 -14.39 7.53
N PRO A 346 16.87 -13.05 7.57
CA PRO A 346 15.81 -12.11 7.28
C PRO A 346 15.14 -12.41 5.94
N ALA A 347 13.89 -11.96 5.79
CA ALA A 347 13.11 -12.24 4.59
C ALA A 347 12.39 -10.97 4.09
N PHE A 348 13.16 -9.91 3.84
CA PHE A 348 12.64 -8.68 3.27
C PHE A 348 12.01 -8.96 1.90
N CYS A 349 10.82 -8.43 1.65
CA CYS A 349 10.12 -8.69 0.40
C CYS A 349 10.88 -8.14 -0.80
N ILE A 350 11.36 -9.01 -1.69
CA ILE A 350 12.12 -8.61 -2.88
C ILE A 350 11.28 -7.77 -3.86
N PHE A 351 9.95 -7.92 -3.83
CA PHE A 351 9.04 -7.14 -4.68
C PHE A 351 8.93 -5.66 -4.28
N GLU A 352 9.38 -5.27 -3.10
CA GLU A 352 9.57 -3.86 -2.77
C GLU A 352 10.55 -3.22 -3.76
N TYR A 353 11.66 -3.89 -4.07
CA TYR A 353 12.60 -3.44 -5.10
C TYR A 353 12.01 -3.53 -6.52
N VAL A 354 11.34 -4.63 -6.84
CA VAL A 354 10.82 -4.85 -8.21
C VAL A 354 9.75 -3.84 -8.57
N TYR A 355 8.74 -3.63 -7.69
CA TYR A 355 7.53 -2.91 -8.08
C TYR A 355 6.98 -1.95 -7.04
N PHE A 356 6.83 -2.36 -5.74
CA PHE A 356 5.97 -1.61 -4.81
C PHE A 356 6.53 -0.27 -4.41
N ALA A 357 7.78 -0.21 -4.01
CA ALA A 357 8.37 1.01 -3.50
C ALA A 357 8.55 2.08 -4.58
N ARG A 358 8.50 3.32 -4.17
CA ARG A 358 8.90 4.44 -5.03
C ARG A 358 10.39 4.37 -5.34
N SER A 359 10.76 4.77 -6.55
CA SER A 359 12.15 4.66 -7.03
C SER A 359 13.16 5.45 -6.19
N ASP A 360 12.74 6.50 -5.50
CA ASP A 360 13.56 7.35 -4.64
C ASP A 360 13.60 6.88 -3.17
N SER A 361 12.94 5.78 -2.83
CA SER A 361 13.05 5.15 -1.51
C SER A 361 14.38 4.44 -1.33
N VAL A 362 14.85 4.40 -0.08
CA VAL A 362 16.09 3.73 0.32
C VAL A 362 15.75 2.56 1.23
N PHE A 363 16.22 1.35 0.87
CA PHE A 363 16.18 0.14 1.67
C PHE A 363 17.56 -0.48 1.74
N GLU A 364 17.90 -1.03 2.90
CA GLU A 364 19.19 -1.73 3.10
C GLU A 364 20.42 -0.91 2.63
N GLY A 365 20.30 0.43 2.74
CA GLY A 365 21.33 1.38 2.33
C GLY A 365 21.42 1.67 0.83
N GLN A 366 20.54 1.10 0.00
CA GLN A 366 20.53 1.30 -1.45
C GLN A 366 19.21 1.90 -1.95
N MET A 367 19.31 2.75 -2.97
CA MET A 367 18.14 3.36 -3.60
C MET A 367 17.44 2.35 -4.52
N VAL A 368 16.13 2.25 -4.42
CA VAL A 368 15.29 1.36 -5.26
C VAL A 368 15.56 1.56 -6.76
N TYR A 369 15.71 2.81 -7.21
CA TYR A 369 16.05 3.11 -8.61
C TYR A 369 17.34 2.41 -9.06
N SER A 370 18.39 2.42 -8.22
CA SER A 370 19.67 1.80 -8.53
C SER A 370 19.54 0.28 -8.67
N VAL A 371 18.78 -0.36 -7.78
CA VAL A 371 18.51 -1.80 -7.86
C VAL A 371 17.74 -2.17 -9.12
N ARG A 372 16.72 -1.41 -9.49
CA ARG A 372 15.97 -1.61 -10.74
C ARG A 372 16.85 -1.45 -11.98
N MET A 373 17.81 -0.52 -11.95
CA MET A 373 18.81 -0.41 -13.02
C MET A 373 19.69 -1.67 -13.11
N GLU A 374 20.13 -2.23 -11.97
CA GLU A 374 20.89 -3.48 -11.97
C GLU A 374 20.07 -4.65 -12.48
N CYS A 375 18.76 -4.75 -12.14
CA CYS A 375 17.87 -5.76 -12.75
C CYS A 375 17.87 -5.66 -14.28
N GLY A 376 17.82 -4.45 -14.82
CA GLY A 376 17.92 -4.22 -16.26
C GLY A 376 19.26 -4.62 -16.87
N ARG A 377 20.36 -4.40 -16.16
CA ARG A 377 21.70 -4.84 -16.59
C ARG A 377 21.83 -6.36 -16.63
N GLU A 378 21.37 -7.04 -15.56
CA GLU A 378 21.39 -8.51 -15.53
C GLU A 378 20.46 -9.09 -16.61
N LEU A 379 19.29 -8.51 -16.81
CA LEU A 379 18.35 -8.90 -17.86
C LEU A 379 18.98 -8.76 -19.27
N ALA A 380 19.78 -7.71 -19.51
CA ALA A 380 20.49 -7.55 -20.77
C ALA A 380 21.58 -8.61 -20.98
N LYS A 381 22.23 -9.07 -19.92
CA LYS A 381 23.21 -10.17 -20.02
C LYS A 381 22.56 -11.50 -20.33
N GLU A 382 21.38 -11.75 -19.76
CA GLU A 382 20.64 -13.02 -19.92
C GLU A 382 19.85 -13.10 -21.23
N ALA A 383 19.27 -11.98 -21.69
CA ALA A 383 18.25 -11.99 -22.73
C ALA A 383 18.34 -10.81 -23.72
N CYS A 384 19.57 -10.39 -24.10
CA CYS A 384 19.75 -9.40 -25.15
C CYS A 384 19.35 -9.96 -26.51
N ILE A 385 18.84 -9.09 -27.36
CA ILE A 385 18.51 -9.39 -28.77
C ILE A 385 18.83 -8.17 -29.62
N GLU A 386 19.07 -8.37 -30.91
CA GLU A 386 19.32 -7.27 -31.83
C GLU A 386 18.06 -6.43 -32.05
N ALA A 387 18.17 -5.14 -31.81
CA ALA A 387 17.07 -4.18 -31.96
C ALA A 387 17.62 -2.75 -32.18
N ASP A 388 16.76 -1.85 -32.61
CA ASP A 388 17.13 -0.49 -32.91
C ASP A 388 17.07 0.41 -31.67
N ILE A 389 16.13 0.16 -30.78
CA ILE A 389 15.94 0.94 -29.54
C ILE A 389 15.44 0.08 -28.37
N VAL A 390 15.83 0.48 -27.16
CA VAL A 390 15.25 0.03 -25.89
C VAL A 390 14.26 1.09 -25.40
N SER A 391 13.12 0.66 -24.93
CA SER A 391 12.14 1.52 -24.29
C SER A 391 11.51 0.84 -23.08
N SER A 392 10.60 1.54 -22.41
CA SER A 392 9.93 1.02 -21.22
C SER A 392 8.42 1.20 -21.24
N VAL A 393 7.73 0.39 -20.45
CA VAL A 393 6.39 0.71 -19.98
C VAL A 393 6.54 1.77 -18.87
N PRO A 394 6.08 3.00 -19.09
CA PRO A 394 6.26 4.05 -18.09
C PRO A 394 5.28 3.87 -16.90
N GLU A 395 5.71 4.07 -15.65
CA GLU A 395 7.04 4.53 -15.22
C GLU A 395 7.80 3.36 -14.57
N SER A 396 7.14 2.22 -14.35
CA SER A 396 7.63 1.06 -13.60
C SER A 396 8.87 0.40 -14.23
N GLY A 397 8.88 0.25 -15.55
CA GLY A 397 9.99 -0.35 -16.30
C GLY A 397 11.16 0.60 -16.61
N THR A 398 11.04 1.91 -16.33
CA THR A 398 11.99 2.92 -16.85
C THR A 398 13.40 2.75 -16.31
N ALA A 399 13.57 2.53 -15.01
CA ALA A 399 14.91 2.35 -14.43
C ALA A 399 15.60 1.10 -14.99
N ALA A 400 14.87 -0.01 -15.12
CA ALA A 400 15.38 -1.25 -15.70
C ALA A 400 15.74 -1.06 -17.18
N ALA A 401 14.93 -0.33 -17.96
CA ALA A 401 15.22 -0.02 -19.36
C ALA A 401 16.52 0.79 -19.52
N HIS A 402 16.78 1.75 -18.65
CA HIS A 402 18.07 2.46 -18.62
C HIS A 402 19.24 1.53 -18.30
N GLY A 403 19.05 0.60 -17.35
CA GLY A 403 20.05 -0.42 -17.02
C GLY A 403 20.33 -1.33 -18.20
N PHE A 404 19.28 -1.82 -18.86
CA PHE A 404 19.35 -2.66 -20.06
C PHE A 404 20.08 -1.96 -21.22
N SER A 405 19.67 -0.72 -21.54
CA SER A 405 20.28 0.09 -22.59
C SER A 405 21.79 0.31 -22.34
N ARG A 406 22.18 0.65 -21.13
CA ARG A 406 23.60 0.81 -20.78
C ARG A 406 24.42 -0.46 -20.91
N GLN A 407 23.84 -1.62 -20.62
CA GLN A 407 24.53 -2.91 -20.68
C GLN A 407 24.60 -3.44 -22.11
N SER A 408 23.53 -3.30 -22.90
CA SER A 408 23.46 -3.80 -24.27
C SER A 408 24.12 -2.89 -25.29
N GLY A 409 24.30 -1.60 -24.97
CA GLY A 409 24.75 -0.57 -25.93
C GLY A 409 23.65 -0.09 -26.89
N ILE A 410 22.43 -0.66 -26.83
CA ILE A 410 21.30 -0.22 -27.66
C ILE A 410 20.72 1.06 -27.07
N PRO A 411 20.50 2.14 -27.87
CA PRO A 411 20.05 3.41 -27.36
C PRO A 411 18.65 3.35 -26.74
N PHE A 412 18.45 4.08 -25.65
CA PHE A 412 17.12 4.27 -25.05
C PHE A 412 16.36 5.39 -25.76
N ALA A 413 15.09 5.15 -26.08
CA ALA A 413 14.16 6.17 -26.52
C ALA A 413 12.75 5.88 -25.97
N GLU A 414 12.03 6.92 -25.57
CA GLU A 414 10.63 6.79 -25.18
C GLU A 414 9.75 6.46 -26.39
N VAL A 415 8.94 5.42 -26.30
CA VAL A 415 7.95 5.01 -27.32
C VAL A 415 6.52 5.17 -26.81
N LEU A 416 6.35 5.31 -25.51
CA LEU A 416 5.06 5.48 -24.83
C LEU A 416 5.06 6.75 -23.97
N CYS A 417 3.95 7.48 -24.01
CA CYS A 417 3.67 8.58 -23.11
C CYS A 417 2.52 8.21 -22.19
N LYS A 418 2.70 8.34 -20.86
CA LYS A 418 1.67 8.06 -19.87
C LYS A 418 0.80 9.29 -19.62
N ASN A 419 -0.52 9.12 -19.67
CA ASN A 419 -1.46 10.14 -19.20
C ASN A 419 -1.46 10.19 -17.67
N ARG A 420 -0.93 11.26 -17.08
CA ARG A 420 -0.79 11.44 -15.63
C ARG A 420 -2.12 11.58 -14.89
N TYR A 421 -3.18 12.00 -15.58
CA TYR A 421 -4.52 12.22 -15.02
C TYR A 421 -5.41 10.97 -15.05
N VAL A 422 -4.96 9.92 -15.74
CA VAL A 422 -5.62 8.61 -15.69
C VAL A 422 -4.95 7.78 -14.61
N GLY A 423 -5.63 7.65 -13.48
CA GLY A 423 -5.23 6.78 -12.38
C GLY A 423 -5.26 5.30 -12.79
N ARG A 424 -5.20 4.39 -11.82
CA ARG A 424 -5.34 2.96 -12.09
C ARG A 424 -6.70 2.68 -12.69
N THR A 425 -6.69 1.99 -13.82
CA THR A 425 -7.92 1.51 -14.42
C THR A 425 -8.51 0.43 -13.52
N PHE A 426 -9.59 0.78 -12.82
CA PHE A 426 -10.47 -0.20 -12.18
C PHE A 426 -10.92 -1.21 -13.24
N ILE A 427 -11.21 -2.44 -12.79
CA ILE A 427 -11.60 -3.55 -13.65
C ILE A 427 -12.75 -3.11 -14.56
N GLN A 428 -12.50 -3.20 -15.84
CA GLN A 428 -13.56 -3.02 -16.82
C GLN A 428 -14.13 -4.40 -17.16
N PRO A 429 -15.46 -4.58 -17.09
CA PRO A 429 -16.08 -5.89 -17.21
C PRO A 429 -15.97 -6.52 -18.61
N SER A 430 -15.59 -5.77 -19.64
CA SER A 430 -15.46 -6.27 -21.01
C SER A 430 -14.05 -6.10 -21.57
N ALA A 431 -13.64 -7.00 -22.49
CA ALA A 431 -12.35 -6.92 -23.19
C ALA A 431 -12.18 -5.59 -23.95
N ARG A 432 -13.27 -5.08 -24.56
CA ARG A 432 -13.29 -3.80 -25.28
C ARG A 432 -13.00 -2.62 -24.34
N LEU A 433 -13.61 -2.60 -23.16
CA LEU A 433 -13.38 -1.54 -22.17
C LEU A 433 -11.96 -1.61 -21.59
N ARG A 434 -11.37 -2.82 -21.46
CA ARG A 434 -9.97 -2.99 -21.05
C ARG A 434 -9.00 -2.42 -22.08
N GLN A 435 -9.21 -2.69 -23.39
CA GLN A 435 -8.42 -2.10 -24.46
C GLN A 435 -8.52 -0.56 -24.48
N LEU A 436 -9.73 -0.02 -24.33
CA LEU A 436 -9.94 1.43 -24.19
C LEU A 436 -9.28 2.00 -22.93
N GLY A 437 -9.19 1.24 -21.84
CA GLY A 437 -8.49 1.61 -20.61
C GLY A 437 -7.00 1.83 -20.82
N VAL A 438 -6.34 0.92 -21.58
CA VAL A 438 -4.91 1.07 -21.93
C VAL A 438 -4.70 2.26 -22.87
N ALA A 439 -5.54 2.41 -23.89
CA ALA A 439 -5.47 3.54 -24.82
C ALA A 439 -5.71 4.91 -24.15
N LYS A 440 -6.51 4.96 -23.06
CA LYS A 440 -6.65 6.17 -22.24
C LYS A 440 -5.40 6.47 -21.42
N LYS A 441 -4.67 5.42 -21.01
CA LYS A 441 -3.52 5.52 -20.12
C LYS A 441 -2.21 5.80 -20.85
N PHE A 442 -2.04 5.23 -22.04
CA PHE A 442 -0.80 5.34 -22.82
C PHE A 442 -1.09 5.83 -24.25
N GLY A 443 -0.26 6.74 -24.73
CA GLY A 443 -0.18 7.14 -26.14
C GLY A 443 1.15 6.69 -26.74
N ALA A 444 1.14 6.15 -27.97
CA ALA A 444 2.36 5.82 -28.67
C ALA A 444 3.00 7.07 -29.30
N LEU A 445 4.31 7.19 -29.19
CA LEU A 445 5.11 8.21 -29.84
C LEU A 445 5.52 7.73 -31.24
N SER A 446 4.60 7.81 -32.21
CA SER A 446 4.70 7.18 -33.53
C SER A 446 5.99 7.51 -34.28
N LYS A 447 6.53 8.73 -34.15
CA LYS A 447 7.82 9.11 -34.78
C LYS A 447 9.01 8.30 -34.25
N ASN A 448 8.96 7.87 -32.98
CA ASN A 448 10.02 7.07 -32.36
C ASN A 448 9.83 5.58 -32.63
N VAL A 449 8.62 5.17 -32.99
CA VAL A 449 8.20 3.77 -33.16
C VAL A 449 8.30 3.30 -34.61
N ALA A 450 7.87 4.14 -35.57
CA ALA A 450 7.69 3.73 -36.96
C ALA A 450 8.97 3.16 -37.60
N GLY A 451 8.85 1.94 -38.16
CA GLY A 451 9.93 1.23 -38.82
C GLY A 451 11.02 0.69 -37.89
N LYS A 452 10.81 0.67 -36.57
CA LYS A 452 11.82 0.26 -35.58
C LYS A 452 11.54 -1.14 -35.01
N ARG A 453 12.62 -1.86 -34.70
CA ARG A 453 12.64 -3.05 -33.86
C ARG A 453 12.83 -2.60 -32.42
N LEU A 454 11.88 -2.93 -31.55
CA LEU A 454 11.81 -2.41 -30.17
C LEU A 454 12.11 -3.50 -29.15
N ILE A 455 12.94 -3.19 -28.15
CA ILE A 455 12.96 -3.93 -26.87
C ILE A 455 12.13 -3.13 -25.88
N LEU A 456 10.98 -3.68 -25.46
CA LEU A 456 10.09 -3.09 -24.47
C LEU A 456 10.34 -3.70 -23.11
N ILE A 457 10.80 -2.90 -22.15
CA ILE A 457 11.07 -3.34 -20.79
C ILE A 457 9.86 -3.04 -19.90
N ASP A 458 9.42 -4.04 -19.13
CA ASP A 458 8.44 -3.87 -18.05
C ASP A 458 8.97 -4.47 -16.75
N ASP A 459 8.39 -4.11 -15.61
CA ASP A 459 8.84 -4.60 -14.29
C ASP A 459 8.43 -6.05 -14.06
N SER A 460 7.17 -6.41 -14.34
CA SER A 460 6.60 -7.73 -14.04
C SER A 460 5.36 -8.03 -14.86
N ILE A 461 5.05 -9.31 -15.07
CA ILE A 461 3.77 -9.78 -15.63
C ILE A 461 3.10 -10.73 -14.65
N VAL A 462 1.86 -10.44 -14.28
CA VAL A 462 1.05 -11.26 -13.37
C VAL A 462 -0.02 -12.05 -14.14
N ARG A 463 -1.03 -11.36 -14.66
CA ARG A 463 -2.15 -11.96 -15.44
C ARG A 463 -2.01 -11.77 -16.96
N GLY A 464 -1.05 -11.00 -17.42
CA GLY A 464 -0.80 -10.74 -18.84
C GLY A 464 -1.81 -9.82 -19.55
N ASN A 465 -2.74 -9.22 -18.82
CA ASN A 465 -3.85 -8.44 -19.41
C ASN A 465 -3.45 -7.07 -19.97
N THR A 466 -2.30 -6.53 -19.59
CA THR A 466 -1.87 -5.15 -19.90
C THR A 466 -0.92 -5.11 -21.09
N ILE A 467 -0.03 -6.09 -21.21
CA ILE A 467 1.07 -6.07 -22.16
C ILE A 467 0.59 -6.23 -23.61
N GLY A 468 -0.38 -7.12 -23.88
CA GLY A 468 -0.93 -7.33 -25.23
C GLY A 468 -1.52 -6.06 -25.85
N PRO A 469 -2.42 -5.31 -25.17
CA PRO A 469 -2.90 -4.01 -25.65
C PRO A 469 -1.80 -2.97 -25.86
N ILE A 470 -0.72 -2.97 -25.07
CA ILE A 470 0.44 -2.08 -25.26
C ILE A 470 1.19 -2.45 -26.54
N ILE A 471 1.46 -3.75 -26.76
CA ILE A 471 2.12 -4.23 -27.98
C ILE A 471 1.30 -3.86 -29.21
N LYS A 472 -0.02 -4.07 -29.16
CA LYS A 472 -0.92 -3.66 -30.24
C LYS A 472 -0.81 -2.15 -30.53
N LEU A 473 -0.79 -1.31 -29.51
CA LEU A 473 -0.62 0.13 -29.67
C LEU A 473 0.70 0.50 -30.37
N LEU A 474 1.80 -0.20 -30.05
CA LEU A 474 3.10 -0.01 -30.69
C LEU A 474 3.10 -0.52 -32.15
N ARG A 475 2.45 -1.66 -32.43
CA ARG A 475 2.28 -2.17 -33.78
C ARG A 475 1.45 -1.21 -34.65
N ASP A 476 0.34 -0.71 -34.12
CA ASP A 476 -0.51 0.27 -34.80
C ASP A 476 0.24 1.60 -35.07
N ALA A 477 1.28 1.92 -34.27
CA ALA A 477 2.18 3.05 -34.46
C ALA A 477 3.35 2.76 -35.43
N GLY A 478 3.45 1.53 -35.99
CA GLY A 478 4.40 1.15 -37.04
C GLY A 478 5.65 0.43 -36.55
N ALA A 479 5.67 -0.16 -35.36
CA ALA A 479 6.76 -1.03 -34.93
C ALA A 479 6.89 -2.27 -35.83
N THR A 480 8.10 -2.55 -36.28
CA THR A 480 8.38 -3.74 -37.11
C THR A 480 8.53 -5.00 -36.27
N GLU A 481 9.21 -4.86 -35.12
CA GLU A 481 9.35 -5.93 -34.13
C GLU A 481 9.16 -5.35 -32.73
N VAL A 482 8.58 -6.14 -31.81
CA VAL A 482 8.42 -5.80 -30.40
C VAL A 482 8.85 -7.00 -29.54
N HIS A 483 10.01 -6.87 -28.93
CA HIS A 483 10.60 -7.85 -28.03
C HIS A 483 10.38 -7.43 -26.59
N VAL A 484 9.64 -8.22 -25.82
CA VAL A 484 9.33 -7.91 -24.41
C VAL A 484 10.39 -8.50 -23.50
N ARG A 485 10.88 -7.70 -22.56
CA ARG A 485 11.85 -8.11 -21.53
C ARG A 485 11.36 -7.67 -20.18
N ILE A 486 11.22 -8.62 -19.25
CA ILE A 486 10.63 -8.40 -17.93
C ILE A 486 11.73 -8.42 -16.89
N ALA A 487 11.84 -7.31 -16.14
CA ALA A 487 12.90 -7.07 -15.17
C ALA A 487 12.71 -7.82 -13.83
N SER A 488 11.85 -8.82 -13.81
CA SER A 488 11.67 -9.76 -12.71
C SER A 488 11.50 -11.18 -13.24
N PRO A 489 11.66 -12.20 -12.40
CA PRO A 489 11.29 -13.57 -12.74
C PRO A 489 9.77 -13.73 -12.89
N PRO A 490 9.32 -14.81 -13.57
CA PRO A 490 7.90 -15.14 -13.64
C PRO A 490 7.33 -15.47 -12.25
N LEU A 491 6.09 -15.06 -12.01
CA LEU A 491 5.35 -15.35 -10.78
C LEU A 491 4.64 -16.69 -10.91
N HIS A 492 5.00 -17.64 -10.05
CA HIS A 492 4.44 -19.00 -10.05
C HIS A 492 3.59 -19.33 -8.84
N TYR A 493 3.72 -18.56 -7.74
CA TYR A 493 3.09 -18.87 -6.47
C TYR A 493 2.36 -17.65 -5.90
N PRO A 494 1.25 -17.84 -5.19
CA PRO A 494 0.57 -16.76 -4.49
C PRO A 494 1.42 -16.21 -3.35
N CYS A 495 1.10 -14.99 -2.93
CA CYS A 495 1.71 -14.39 -1.74
C CYS A 495 0.75 -14.47 -0.56
N TYR A 496 1.30 -14.85 0.61
CA TYR A 496 0.58 -14.88 1.89
C TYR A 496 1.14 -13.86 2.90
N MET A 497 1.99 -12.93 2.41
CA MET A 497 2.74 -11.95 3.21
C MET A 497 2.22 -10.51 3.03
N GLY A 498 0.93 -10.36 2.69
CA GLY A 498 0.28 -9.06 2.56
C GLY A 498 0.27 -8.45 1.16
N ILE A 499 0.74 -9.19 0.15
CA ILE A 499 0.63 -8.78 -1.25
C ILE A 499 -0.48 -9.58 -1.91
N ASN A 500 -1.44 -8.92 -2.53
CA ASN A 500 -2.48 -9.61 -3.26
C ASN A 500 -1.94 -10.10 -4.62
N ILE A 501 -1.14 -11.17 -4.59
CA ILE A 501 -0.82 -11.97 -5.76
C ILE A 501 -1.91 -13.03 -5.87
N PRO A 502 -2.58 -13.13 -7.03
CA PRO A 502 -3.74 -14.00 -7.20
C PRO A 502 -3.39 -15.48 -6.99
N THR A 503 -4.43 -16.31 -7.00
CA THR A 503 -4.26 -17.77 -6.92
C THR A 503 -3.36 -18.29 -8.05
N ARG A 504 -2.77 -19.45 -7.83
CA ARG A 504 -1.83 -20.07 -8.78
C ARG A 504 -2.41 -20.21 -10.17
N GLU A 505 -3.71 -20.46 -10.25
CA GLU A 505 -4.46 -20.64 -11.50
C GLU A 505 -4.62 -19.34 -12.29
N GLU A 506 -4.54 -18.19 -11.65
CA GLU A 506 -4.65 -16.89 -12.32
C GLU A 506 -3.31 -16.35 -12.82
N LEU A 507 -2.19 -16.90 -12.35
CA LEU A 507 -0.84 -16.50 -12.78
C LEU A 507 -0.56 -17.00 -14.20
N ILE A 508 -0.28 -16.06 -15.11
CA ILE A 508 -0.12 -16.36 -16.53
C ILE A 508 1.07 -17.29 -16.80
N ALA A 509 2.15 -17.16 -15.99
CA ALA A 509 3.34 -17.98 -16.10
C ALA A 509 3.11 -19.46 -15.77
N ASN A 510 1.99 -19.81 -15.13
CA ASN A 510 1.58 -21.21 -14.90
C ASN A 510 0.74 -21.79 -16.05
N LYS A 511 0.32 -20.93 -17.00
CA LYS A 511 -0.53 -21.32 -18.15
C LYS A 511 0.23 -21.35 -19.46
N LEU A 512 1.17 -20.43 -19.62
CA LEU A 512 1.88 -20.21 -20.88
C LEU A 512 3.38 -20.10 -20.59
N ASP A 513 4.19 -20.79 -21.37
CA ASP A 513 5.63 -20.57 -21.41
C ASP A 513 5.98 -19.24 -22.12
N ASN A 514 7.25 -18.89 -22.17
CA ASN A 514 7.69 -17.63 -22.75
C ASN A 514 7.33 -17.49 -24.25
N VAL A 515 7.38 -18.59 -25.02
CA VAL A 515 7.07 -18.61 -26.45
C VAL A 515 5.55 -18.46 -26.66
N GLN A 516 4.79 -19.21 -25.91
CA GLN A 516 3.32 -19.15 -25.95
C GLN A 516 2.80 -17.78 -25.48
N LEU A 517 3.42 -17.20 -24.44
CA LEU A 517 3.05 -15.88 -23.92
C LEU A 517 3.42 -14.77 -24.92
N ALA A 518 4.57 -14.85 -25.58
CA ALA A 518 4.93 -13.93 -26.66
C ALA A 518 3.87 -13.97 -27.76
N LYS A 519 3.51 -15.15 -28.24
CA LYS A 519 2.46 -15.32 -29.25
C LYS A 519 1.09 -14.82 -28.79
N HIS A 520 0.73 -15.12 -27.54
CA HIS A 520 -0.55 -14.68 -26.96
C HIS A 520 -0.66 -13.16 -26.86
N THR A 521 0.44 -12.47 -26.58
CA THR A 521 0.48 -11.01 -26.42
C THR A 521 0.76 -10.26 -27.73
N GLY A 522 1.18 -10.96 -28.80
CA GLY A 522 1.56 -10.38 -30.09
C GLY A 522 3.00 -9.85 -30.14
N ALA A 523 3.85 -10.25 -29.17
CA ALA A 523 5.27 -9.97 -29.17
C ALA A 523 6.04 -10.95 -30.09
N ASP A 524 7.18 -10.50 -30.67
CA ASP A 524 8.08 -11.35 -31.42
C ASP A 524 8.91 -12.27 -30.51
N SER A 525 9.24 -11.81 -29.32
CA SER A 525 9.83 -12.62 -28.25
C SER A 525 9.53 -12.06 -26.87
N LEU A 526 9.56 -12.93 -25.87
CA LEU A 526 9.41 -12.56 -24.47
C LEU A 526 10.43 -13.33 -23.61
N ALA A 527 11.10 -12.62 -22.70
CA ALA A 527 11.95 -13.23 -21.71
C ALA A 527 11.86 -12.49 -20.37
N TYR A 528 12.05 -13.25 -19.30
CA TYR A 528 12.09 -12.78 -17.92
C TYR A 528 13.53 -12.78 -17.42
N LEU A 529 13.82 -11.92 -16.44
CA LEU A 529 15.02 -12.04 -15.63
C LEU A 529 14.96 -13.35 -14.81
N SER A 530 16.09 -14.02 -14.65
CA SER A 530 16.15 -15.20 -13.79
C SER A 530 16.06 -14.85 -12.31
N VAL A 531 15.68 -15.82 -11.46
CA VAL A 531 15.69 -15.62 -9.99
C VAL A 531 17.08 -15.29 -9.48
N GLU A 532 18.10 -15.92 -10.05
CA GLU A 532 19.49 -15.65 -9.67
C GLU A 532 19.93 -14.26 -10.14
N GLY A 533 19.60 -13.86 -11.36
CA GLY A 533 19.86 -12.51 -11.86
C GLY A 533 19.21 -11.42 -10.99
N LEU A 534 17.97 -11.65 -10.52
CA LEU A 534 17.32 -10.75 -9.57
C LEU A 534 18.07 -10.68 -8.23
N LYS A 535 18.47 -11.83 -7.67
CA LYS A 535 19.27 -11.87 -6.42
C LYS A 535 20.61 -11.17 -6.58
N ILE A 536 21.31 -11.35 -7.70
CA ILE A 536 22.56 -10.65 -8.01
C ILE A 536 22.33 -9.15 -8.06
N ALA A 537 21.30 -8.69 -8.78
CA ALA A 537 20.98 -7.26 -8.90
C ALA A 537 20.70 -6.61 -7.55
N VAL A 538 19.88 -7.25 -6.71
CA VAL A 538 19.52 -6.74 -5.37
C VAL A 538 20.73 -6.72 -4.44
N ARG A 539 21.62 -7.73 -4.50
CA ARG A 539 22.78 -7.83 -3.60
C ARG A 539 23.96 -6.96 -3.98
N ARG A 540 23.98 -6.40 -5.18
CA ARG A 540 25.17 -5.75 -5.75
C ARG A 540 25.73 -4.57 -4.96
N GLN A 541 24.88 -3.80 -4.32
CA GLN A 541 25.26 -2.61 -3.54
C GLN A 541 24.95 -2.76 -2.05
N LEU A 542 24.52 -3.94 -1.61
CA LEU A 542 24.27 -4.20 -0.20
C LEU A 542 25.56 -4.16 0.61
N VAL A 543 25.51 -3.44 1.71
CA VAL A 543 26.55 -3.53 2.75
C VAL A 543 26.10 -4.58 3.76
N PRO A 544 26.80 -5.71 3.90
CA PRO A 544 26.44 -6.73 4.86
C PRO A 544 26.42 -6.17 6.28
N ARG A 545 25.34 -6.40 7.00
CA ARG A 545 25.30 -6.14 8.45
C ARG A 545 25.84 -7.38 9.17
N GLU A 546 26.83 -7.20 10.04
CA GLU A 546 27.58 -8.29 10.68
C GLU A 546 26.74 -9.28 11.50
N LYS A 547 25.54 -8.87 11.97
CA LYS A 547 24.71 -9.70 12.88
C LYS A 547 23.51 -10.39 12.24
N ASP A 548 22.96 -9.89 11.14
CA ASP A 548 21.63 -10.35 10.68
C ASP A 548 21.64 -11.15 9.38
N GLY A 549 22.75 -11.17 8.68
CA GLY A 549 22.81 -11.74 7.33
C GLY A 549 21.95 -10.95 6.32
N ILE A 550 22.04 -11.32 5.05
CA ILE A 550 21.20 -10.78 3.98
C ILE A 550 20.19 -11.84 3.59
N GLY A 551 18.91 -11.51 3.60
CA GLY A 551 17.87 -12.43 3.17
C GLY A 551 16.64 -11.70 2.61
N HIS A 552 16.14 -12.23 1.49
CA HIS A 552 14.98 -11.70 0.79
C HIS A 552 13.93 -12.78 0.60
N CYS A 553 12.66 -12.44 0.82
CA CYS A 553 11.54 -13.30 0.48
C CYS A 553 11.39 -13.36 -1.05
N THR A 554 11.49 -14.56 -1.61
CA THR A 554 11.27 -14.86 -3.02
C THR A 554 10.14 -15.85 -3.23
N ALA A 555 9.27 -16.06 -2.24
CA ALA A 555 8.26 -17.12 -2.19
C ALA A 555 7.32 -17.12 -3.41
N CYS A 556 6.87 -15.93 -3.85
CA CYS A 556 6.02 -15.82 -5.05
C CYS A 556 6.71 -16.25 -6.36
N LEU A 557 8.04 -16.36 -6.37
CA LEU A 557 8.85 -16.80 -7.51
C LEU A 557 9.23 -18.28 -7.39
N THR A 558 9.60 -18.74 -6.17
CA THR A 558 10.24 -20.04 -5.94
C THR A 558 9.32 -21.06 -5.24
N GLY A 559 8.28 -20.59 -4.51
CA GLY A 559 7.45 -21.42 -3.64
C GLY A 559 8.08 -21.69 -2.26
N GLU A 560 9.26 -21.14 -1.99
CA GLU A 560 9.93 -21.28 -0.70
C GLU A 560 9.54 -20.13 0.22
N TYR A 561 8.65 -20.40 1.18
CA TYR A 561 8.19 -19.40 2.15
C TYR A 561 9.16 -19.29 3.33
N PRO A 562 9.31 -18.08 3.92
CA PRO A 562 10.24 -17.86 5.03
C PRO A 562 9.96 -18.73 6.25
N THR A 563 8.71 -19.07 6.50
CA THR A 563 8.28 -19.96 7.59
C THR A 563 7.17 -20.88 7.11
N GLU A 564 6.88 -21.91 7.90
CA GLU A 564 5.70 -22.75 7.65
C GLU A 564 4.42 -21.92 7.76
N LEU A 565 3.49 -22.16 6.87
CA LEU A 565 2.20 -21.47 6.84
C LEU A 565 1.22 -22.27 7.69
N ASP A 566 0.78 -21.68 8.79
CA ASP A 566 -0.29 -22.25 9.65
C ASP A 566 -1.66 -21.90 9.02
N TRP A 567 -2.25 -22.83 8.31
CA TRP A 567 -3.60 -22.72 7.73
C TRP A 567 -4.71 -22.97 8.76
#